data_2a00b1f963227fb9ff9e3d37e10ce2c5
#
_entry.id   2a00b1f963227fb9ff9e3d37e10ce2c5
#
_cell.length_a   1.000
_cell.length_b   1.000
_cell.length_c   1.000
_cell.angle_alpha   90.00
_cell.angle_beta   90.00
_cell.angle_gamma   90.00
#
_symmetry.space_group_name_H-M   'P 1'
#
loop_
_entity.id
_entity.type
_entity.pdbx_description
1 polymer ?
#
loop_
_entity_poly.entity_id
_entity_poly.type
_entity_poly.pdbx_seq_one_letter_code
_entity_poly.pdbx_strand_id
1 'polypeptide(L)'
;MQYFNINCKNYIVDEKTSEEIYEEYKKMCPQLEDGDYYFGLTLYPKQTIYINKDLTLPQKKKALRHELCHCYLWERGFTCFDSYNEEQVCEVVSACSEMIETLVKSYFENGGEANE
;
A
#
# COMPACT_ATOMS: atom_id res chain seq x y z
N MET A 1 4.27 -2.68 -12.95
CA MET A 1 5.13 -2.28 -11.83
C MET A 1 5.56 -0.83 -12.00
N GLN A 2 5.35 -0.03 -10.97
CA GLN A 2 5.73 1.39 -11.00
C GLN A 2 6.46 1.75 -9.72
N TYR A 3 7.31 2.77 -9.80
CA TYR A 3 8.11 3.24 -8.69
C TYR A 3 7.64 4.62 -8.24
N PHE A 4 7.52 4.81 -6.93
CA PHE A 4 7.15 6.10 -6.33
C PHE A 4 8.10 6.46 -5.22
N ASN A 5 8.38 7.76 -5.06
CA ASN A 5 9.19 8.25 -3.95
C ASN A 5 8.25 8.68 -2.81
N ILE A 6 8.48 8.12 -1.63
CA ILE A 6 7.70 8.45 -0.43
C ILE A 6 8.71 8.80 0.66
N ASN A 7 8.77 10.07 1.04
CA ASN A 7 9.73 10.58 2.04
C ASN A 7 11.17 10.12 1.75
N CYS A 8 11.61 10.30 0.50
CA CYS A 8 12.95 9.96 0.03
C CYS A 8 13.24 8.47 -0.05
N LYS A 9 12.23 7.63 0.08
CA LYS A 9 12.34 6.18 -0.14
C LYS A 9 11.62 5.80 -1.43
N ASN A 10 12.23 4.92 -2.21
CA ASN A 10 11.62 4.42 -3.43
C ASN A 10 10.79 3.20 -3.11
N TYR A 11 9.49 3.29 -3.41
CA TYR A 11 8.54 2.19 -3.26
C TYR A 11 8.11 1.68 -4.62
N ILE A 12 7.90 0.38 -4.71
CA ILE A 12 7.40 -0.29 -5.91
C ILE A 12 5.92 -0.59 -5.68
N VAL A 13 5.07 -0.27 -6.66
CA VAL A 13 3.67 -0.69 -6.67
C VAL A 13 3.50 -1.73 -7.78
N ASP A 14 2.96 -2.87 -7.43
CA ASP A 14 2.78 -4.01 -8.33
C ASP A 14 1.43 -4.66 -8.07
N GLU A 15 0.88 -5.36 -9.06
CA GLU A 15 -0.41 -6.03 -8.92
C GLU A 15 -0.21 -7.54 -8.93
N LYS A 16 -0.87 -8.21 -7.99
CA LYS A 16 -0.80 -9.67 -7.84
C LYS A 16 -2.17 -10.22 -7.48
N THR A 17 -2.37 -11.53 -7.67
CA THR A 17 -3.58 -12.19 -7.20
C THR A 17 -3.61 -12.25 -5.68
N SER A 18 -4.79 -12.50 -5.10
CA SER A 18 -4.93 -12.68 -3.65
C SER A 18 -4.02 -13.81 -3.14
N GLU A 19 -3.91 -14.90 -3.89
CA GLU A 19 -3.07 -16.03 -3.52
C GLU A 19 -1.59 -15.65 -3.52
N GLU A 20 -1.16 -14.89 -4.52
CA GLU A 20 0.23 -14.41 -4.60
C GLU A 20 0.55 -13.44 -3.46
N ILE A 21 -0.40 -12.57 -3.11
CA ILE A 21 -0.24 -11.65 -1.97
C ILE A 21 -0.11 -12.45 -0.68
N TYR A 22 -0.96 -13.47 -0.50
CA TYR A 22 -0.87 -14.34 0.67
C TYR A 22 0.51 -15.00 0.77
N GLU A 23 1.03 -15.51 -0.34
CA GLU A 23 2.34 -16.16 -0.35
C GLU A 23 3.47 -15.19 0.07
N GLU A 24 3.41 -13.95 -0.41
CA GLU A 24 4.39 -12.93 -0.02
C GLU A 24 4.27 -12.57 1.47
N TYR A 25 3.05 -12.48 1.98
CA TYR A 25 2.81 -12.19 3.39
C TYR A 25 3.33 -13.33 4.26
N LYS A 26 3.08 -14.58 3.84
CA LYS A 26 3.48 -15.77 4.60
C LYS A 26 4.99 -15.89 4.73
N LYS A 27 5.75 -15.40 3.76
CA LYS A 27 7.23 -15.39 3.86
C LYS A 27 7.70 -14.55 5.04
N MET A 28 6.96 -13.50 5.41
CA MET A 28 7.31 -12.64 6.53
C MET A 28 6.64 -13.06 7.83
N CYS A 29 5.54 -13.80 7.73
CA CYS A 29 4.75 -14.24 8.86
C CYS A 29 4.41 -15.72 8.68
N PRO A 30 5.36 -16.64 8.97
CA PRO A 30 5.17 -18.07 8.69
C PRO A 30 3.97 -18.72 9.38
N GLN A 31 3.51 -18.14 10.49
CA GLN A 31 2.34 -18.62 11.22
C GLN A 31 1.01 -18.09 10.67
N LEU A 32 1.04 -17.31 9.59
CA LEU A 32 -0.17 -16.77 8.99
C LEU A 32 -1.09 -17.90 8.52
N GLU A 33 -2.36 -17.83 8.89
CA GLU A 33 -3.35 -18.80 8.47
C GLU A 33 -3.95 -18.39 7.13
N ASP A 34 -4.24 -19.41 6.30
CA ASP A 34 -4.87 -19.22 5.00
C ASP A 34 -6.36 -18.87 5.17
N GLY A 35 -6.94 -18.29 4.14
CA GLY A 35 -8.38 -18.12 4.04
C GLY A 35 -8.86 -16.71 3.83
N ASP A 36 -8.02 -15.70 3.98
CA ASP A 36 -8.42 -14.32 3.75
C ASP A 36 -8.30 -13.94 2.28
N TYR A 37 -9.16 -13.01 1.87
CA TYR A 37 -9.07 -12.40 0.56
C TYR A 37 -8.35 -11.05 0.70
N TYR A 38 -7.20 -10.92 0.07
CA TYR A 38 -6.37 -9.74 0.24
C TYR A 38 -6.64 -8.70 -0.83
N PHE A 39 -6.88 -7.46 -0.41
CA PHE A 39 -7.05 -6.32 -1.31
C PHE A 39 -5.71 -5.68 -1.62
N GLY A 40 -4.80 -5.69 -0.66
CA GLY A 40 -3.46 -5.16 -0.83
C GLY A 40 -2.56 -5.53 0.34
N LEU A 41 -1.28 -5.19 0.20
CA LEU A 41 -0.29 -5.46 1.23
C LEU A 41 0.88 -4.50 1.07
N THR A 42 1.38 -3.96 2.19
CA THR A 42 2.58 -3.16 2.22
C THR A 42 3.68 -3.91 2.94
N LEU A 43 4.80 -4.11 2.27
CA LEU A 43 5.99 -4.76 2.83
C LEU A 43 7.05 -3.70 3.03
N TYR A 44 7.16 -3.15 4.25
CA TYR A 44 8.05 -2.05 4.56
C TYR A 44 9.53 -2.37 4.30
N PRO A 45 10.06 -3.53 4.74
CA PRO A 45 11.47 -3.84 4.51
C PRO A 45 11.84 -3.91 3.03
N LYS A 46 10.89 -4.31 2.19
CA LYS A 46 11.09 -4.40 0.74
C LYS A 46 10.65 -3.14 0.01
N GLN A 47 10.07 -2.18 0.71
CA GLN A 47 9.52 -0.95 0.12
C GLN A 47 8.64 -1.30 -1.09
N THR A 48 7.71 -2.23 -0.87
CA THR A 48 6.85 -2.77 -1.94
C THR A 48 5.40 -2.76 -1.49
N ILE A 49 4.54 -2.34 -2.41
CA ILE A 49 3.08 -2.38 -2.24
C ILE A 49 2.52 -3.32 -3.28
N TYR A 50 1.70 -4.29 -2.85
CA TYR A 50 0.94 -5.15 -3.74
C TYR A 50 -0.53 -4.77 -3.70
N ILE A 51 -1.16 -4.71 -4.86
CA ILE A 51 -2.61 -4.48 -5.01
C ILE A 51 -3.19 -5.70 -5.71
N ASN A 52 -4.35 -6.17 -5.25
CA ASN A 52 -5.02 -7.30 -5.85
C ASN A 52 -5.50 -6.92 -7.27
N LYS A 53 -4.97 -7.61 -8.27
CA LYS A 53 -5.24 -7.30 -9.68
C LYS A 53 -6.66 -7.63 -10.12
N ASP A 54 -7.38 -8.46 -9.36
CA ASP A 54 -8.73 -8.89 -9.69
C ASP A 54 -9.83 -7.95 -9.17
N LEU A 55 -9.45 -6.88 -8.48
CA LEU A 55 -10.38 -5.88 -8.00
C LEU A 55 -10.90 -5.01 -9.14
N THR A 56 -12.07 -4.41 -8.95
CA THR A 56 -12.56 -3.35 -9.84
C THR A 56 -11.68 -2.12 -9.71
N LEU A 57 -11.72 -1.22 -10.68
CA LEU A 57 -10.93 0.00 -10.63
C LEU A 57 -11.18 0.83 -9.35
N PRO A 58 -12.43 1.10 -8.94
CA PRO A 58 -12.66 1.80 -7.68
C PRO A 58 -12.07 1.10 -6.46
N GLN A 59 -12.15 -0.23 -6.44
CA GLN A 59 -11.57 -1.02 -5.34
C GLN A 59 -10.05 -0.94 -5.34
N LYS A 60 -9.41 -0.98 -6.52
CA LYS A 60 -7.96 -0.83 -6.64
C LYS A 60 -7.52 0.54 -6.14
N LYS A 61 -8.25 1.59 -6.49
CA LYS A 61 -7.93 2.95 -6.03
C LYS A 61 -8.00 3.05 -4.51
N LYS A 62 -9.06 2.46 -3.92
CA LYS A 62 -9.21 2.45 -2.47
C LYS A 62 -8.10 1.66 -1.80
N ALA A 63 -7.77 0.49 -2.35
CA ALA A 63 -6.69 -0.36 -1.82
C ALA A 63 -5.36 0.37 -1.87
N LEU A 64 -5.05 1.03 -2.98
CA LEU A 64 -3.79 1.77 -3.10
C LEU A 64 -3.73 2.94 -2.12
N ARG A 65 -4.82 3.69 -1.93
CA ARG A 65 -4.87 4.75 -0.91
C ARG A 65 -4.56 4.20 0.48
N HIS A 66 -5.15 3.06 0.80
CA HIS A 66 -4.95 2.40 2.09
C HIS A 66 -3.49 2.03 2.30
N GLU A 67 -2.88 1.38 1.30
CA GLU A 67 -1.48 0.95 1.42
C GLU A 67 -0.52 2.14 1.44
N LEU A 68 -0.78 3.17 0.66
CA LEU A 68 0.04 4.38 0.70
C LEU A 68 -0.04 5.07 2.07
N CYS A 69 -1.20 5.03 2.71
CA CYS A 69 -1.35 5.56 4.06
C CYS A 69 -0.42 4.84 5.04
N HIS A 70 -0.34 3.51 4.95
CA HIS A 70 0.61 2.74 5.73
C HIS A 70 2.05 3.20 5.49
N CYS A 71 2.42 3.43 4.23
CA CYS A 71 3.78 3.88 3.90
C CYS A 71 4.10 5.23 4.54
N TYR A 72 3.18 6.19 4.45
CA TYR A 72 3.40 7.51 5.04
C TYR A 72 3.48 7.46 6.56
N LEU A 73 2.66 6.62 7.19
CA LEU A 73 2.74 6.41 8.63
C LEU A 73 4.10 5.84 9.02
N TRP A 74 4.53 4.79 8.33
CA TRP A 74 5.81 4.16 8.60
C TRP A 74 6.98 5.12 8.41
N GLU A 75 7.03 5.84 7.29
CA GLU A 75 8.13 6.74 6.96
C GLU A 75 8.17 7.97 7.85
N ARG A 76 7.09 8.28 8.56
CA ARG A 76 7.04 9.36 9.55
C ARG A 76 7.32 8.86 10.97
N GLY A 77 7.69 7.60 11.13
CA GLY A 77 8.07 7.04 12.43
C GLY A 77 6.92 6.45 13.22
N PHE A 78 5.71 6.40 12.68
CA PHE A 78 4.58 5.75 13.34
C PHE A 78 4.64 4.25 13.09
N THR A 79 5.56 3.56 13.78
CA THR A 79 5.83 2.15 13.54
C THR A 79 5.15 1.22 14.56
N CYS A 80 4.46 1.77 15.54
CA CYS A 80 3.73 0.99 16.53
C CYS A 80 2.24 1.08 16.25
N PHE A 81 1.68 0.06 15.66
CA PHE A 81 0.31 0.07 15.13
C PHE A 81 -0.78 0.22 16.18
N ASP A 82 -0.48 -0.07 17.45
CA ASP A 82 -1.46 -0.03 18.53
C ASP A 82 -1.48 1.31 19.28
N SER A 83 -0.65 2.28 18.84
CA SER A 83 -0.41 3.49 19.62
C SER A 83 -0.92 4.77 18.96
N TYR A 84 -1.69 4.67 17.87
CA TYR A 84 -2.19 5.85 17.19
C TYR A 84 -3.35 6.45 17.95
N ASN A 85 -3.29 7.76 18.20
CA ASN A 85 -4.42 8.50 18.73
C ASN A 85 -5.06 9.34 17.60
N GLU A 86 -6.21 9.92 17.91
CA GLU A 86 -6.97 10.70 16.93
C GLU A 86 -6.18 11.87 16.36
N GLU A 87 -5.44 12.59 17.22
CA GLU A 87 -4.63 13.72 16.77
C GLU A 87 -3.54 13.29 15.77
N GLN A 88 -2.88 12.18 16.02
CA GLN A 88 -1.85 11.67 15.12
C GLN A 88 -2.45 11.29 13.77
N VAL A 89 -3.62 10.65 13.75
CA VAL A 89 -4.30 10.29 12.51
C VAL A 89 -4.69 11.54 11.74
N CYS A 90 -5.26 12.54 12.41
CA CYS A 90 -5.64 13.80 11.79
C CYS A 90 -4.44 14.52 11.18
N GLU A 91 -3.31 14.51 11.87
CA GLU A 91 -2.10 15.13 11.36
C GLU A 91 -1.60 14.43 10.11
N VAL A 92 -1.53 13.11 10.12
CA VAL A 92 -1.07 12.34 8.95
C VAL A 92 -2.02 12.55 7.78
N VAL A 93 -3.31 12.45 7.99
CA VAL A 93 -4.30 12.64 6.92
C VAL A 93 -4.18 14.05 6.32
N SER A 94 -4.11 15.07 7.15
CA SER A 94 -4.03 16.45 6.65
C SER A 94 -2.70 16.72 5.91
N ALA A 95 -1.61 16.11 6.34
CA ALA A 95 -0.30 16.32 5.72
C ALA A 95 -0.08 15.49 4.46
N CYS A 96 -0.69 14.31 4.34
CA CYS A 96 -0.36 13.33 3.31
C CYS A 96 -1.46 13.06 2.30
N SER A 97 -2.73 13.44 2.58
CA SER A 97 -3.85 13.07 1.72
C SER A 97 -3.69 13.54 0.28
N GLU A 98 -3.23 14.76 0.08
CA GLU A 98 -3.03 15.32 -1.26
C GLU A 98 -1.95 14.57 -2.01
N MET A 99 -0.85 14.23 -1.35
CA MET A 99 0.24 13.46 -1.94
C MET A 99 -0.22 12.06 -2.30
N ILE A 100 -1.00 11.43 -1.43
CA ILE A 100 -1.55 10.10 -1.66
C ILE A 100 -2.44 10.13 -2.91
N GLU A 101 -3.36 11.10 -3.01
CA GLU A 101 -4.24 11.22 -4.18
C GLU A 101 -3.43 11.47 -5.48
N THR A 102 -2.36 12.25 -5.40
CA THR A 102 -1.49 12.48 -6.54
C THR A 102 -0.85 11.18 -7.01
N LEU A 103 -0.36 10.35 -6.10
CA LEU A 103 0.26 9.08 -6.44
C LEU A 103 -0.77 8.09 -7.00
N VAL A 104 -1.97 8.02 -6.40
CA VAL A 104 -3.05 7.16 -6.90
C VAL A 104 -3.42 7.54 -8.33
N LYS A 105 -3.61 8.82 -8.57
CA LYS A 105 -3.93 9.32 -9.91
C LYS A 105 -2.83 8.99 -10.91
N SER A 106 -1.58 9.24 -10.55
CA SER A 106 -0.44 8.95 -11.40
C SER A 106 -0.35 7.48 -11.75
N TYR A 107 -0.55 6.61 -10.78
CA TYR A 107 -0.48 5.16 -11.01
C TYR A 107 -1.52 4.72 -12.05
N PHE A 108 -2.78 5.13 -11.88
CA PHE A 108 -3.85 4.67 -12.76
C PHE A 108 -3.89 5.42 -14.10
N GLU A 109 -3.41 6.65 -14.19
CA GLU A 109 -3.25 7.35 -15.46
C GLU A 109 -2.22 6.68 -16.35
N ASN A 110 -1.23 6.03 -15.73
CA ASN A 110 -0.23 5.24 -16.47
C ASN A 110 -0.69 3.82 -16.74
N GLY A 111 -1.98 3.53 -16.54
CA GLY A 111 -2.56 2.23 -16.84
C GLY A 111 -2.28 1.16 -15.81
N GLY A 112 -1.77 1.54 -14.64
CA GLY A 112 -1.40 0.57 -13.61
C GLY A 112 -0.39 -0.42 -14.14
N GLU A 113 -0.56 -1.69 -13.79
CA GLU A 113 0.31 -2.77 -14.25
C GLU A 113 0.21 -3.02 -15.75
N ALA A 114 -0.97 -2.72 -16.32
CA ALA A 114 -1.26 -3.06 -17.73
C ALA A 114 -0.36 -2.33 -18.73
N ASN A 115 0.28 -1.24 -18.35
CA ASN A 115 1.15 -0.48 -19.22
C ASN A 115 2.61 -0.93 -19.19
N GLU A 116 2.90 -1.92 -18.42
CA GLU A 116 4.25 -2.43 -18.24
C GLU A 116 4.78 -3.20 -19.46
#